data_acaa56a5a7468d653c8f1edda9a9c914
#
_entry.id   acaa56a5a7468d653c8f1edda9a9c914
#
_cell.length_a   1.000
_cell.length_b   1.000
_cell.length_c   1.000
_cell.angle_alpha   90.00
_cell.angle_beta   90.00
_cell.angle_gamma   90.00
#
_symmetry.space_group_name_H-M   'P 1'
#
loop_
_entity.id
_entity.type
_entity.pdbx_description
1 polymer ?
#
loop_
_entity_poly.entity_id
_entity_poly.type
_entity_poly.pdbx_seq_one_letter_code
_entity_poly.pdbx_strand_id
1 'polypeptide(L)'
;TSGKIELNGKEVTFHSPKDAIDMGIGMVHQHFMLIQPFTVTDNIILGVEPVKGLTVDKKTAREKVLELSERYNMKIDPDAKIEDISVGMQQRVEILKVLYRGADVLILDEPTASLTPQEIEGLMEIIQNLTADGKSIILITHKLKEITASSDQCTIIRQGKYIGTVKVADVNENDLAAMMVGRDVNFKVDKKEQEAGEVVLDVKDIHAKDYRGVEILNGLNISVRRGEIVGLAGV
;
A
#
# COMPACT_ATOMS: atom_id res chain seq x y z
N THR A 1 -20.85 -11.59 15.22
CA THR A 1 -20.79 -11.37 13.76
C THR A 1 -21.49 -12.52 13.07
N SER A 2 -22.27 -12.22 12.06
CA SER A 2 -23.00 -13.22 11.24
C SER A 2 -22.76 -12.89 9.77
N GLY A 3 -22.80 -13.92 8.92
CA GLY A 3 -22.58 -13.78 7.50
C GLY A 3 -22.15 -15.11 6.89
N LYS A 4 -21.96 -15.12 5.58
CA LYS A 4 -21.52 -16.27 4.80
C LYS A 4 -20.35 -15.85 3.93
N ILE A 5 -19.30 -16.65 3.93
CA ILE A 5 -18.14 -16.47 3.05
C ILE A 5 -18.12 -17.67 2.10
N GLU A 6 -17.99 -17.39 0.82
CA GLU A 6 -17.82 -18.39 -0.22
C GLU A 6 -16.49 -18.18 -0.93
N LEU A 7 -15.71 -19.24 -1.07
CA LEU A 7 -14.46 -19.28 -1.82
C LEU A 7 -14.56 -20.36 -2.90
N ASN A 8 -14.38 -19.98 -4.17
CA ASN A 8 -14.52 -20.90 -5.30
C ASN A 8 -15.88 -21.65 -5.33
N GLY A 9 -16.97 -20.94 -4.96
CA GLY A 9 -18.34 -21.50 -4.92
C GLY A 9 -18.63 -22.45 -3.75
N LYS A 10 -17.73 -22.54 -2.78
CA LYS A 10 -17.91 -23.34 -1.56
C LYS A 10 -17.97 -22.44 -0.34
N GLU A 11 -18.90 -22.71 0.55
CA GLU A 11 -18.98 -22.04 1.84
C GLU A 11 -17.79 -22.41 2.71
N VAL A 12 -17.11 -21.40 3.28
CA VAL A 12 -15.95 -21.56 4.13
C VAL A 12 -16.12 -20.84 5.45
N THR A 13 -15.51 -21.38 6.49
CA THR A 13 -15.47 -20.77 7.81
C THR A 13 -14.02 -20.74 8.26
N PHE A 14 -13.56 -19.56 8.71
CA PHE A 14 -12.20 -19.38 9.22
C PHE A 14 -12.25 -19.28 10.74
N HIS A 15 -11.46 -20.11 11.42
CA HIS A 15 -11.27 -20.08 12.87
C HIS A 15 -9.97 -19.37 13.25
N SER A 16 -9.05 -19.23 12.28
CA SER A 16 -7.76 -18.57 12.45
C SER A 16 -7.29 -17.92 11.14
N PRO A 17 -6.37 -16.93 11.19
CA PRO A 17 -5.72 -16.40 9.98
C PRO A 17 -5.01 -17.49 9.16
N LYS A 18 -4.52 -18.53 9.81
CA LYS A 18 -3.86 -19.66 9.14
C LYS A 18 -4.82 -20.39 8.21
N ASP A 19 -6.08 -20.58 8.60
CA ASP A 19 -7.08 -21.26 7.76
C ASP A 19 -7.28 -20.50 6.44
N ALA A 20 -7.30 -19.17 6.48
CA ALA A 20 -7.39 -18.34 5.28
C ALA A 20 -6.15 -18.46 4.40
N ILE A 21 -4.95 -18.46 4.99
CA ILE A 21 -3.68 -18.65 4.27
C ILE A 21 -3.63 -20.02 3.59
N ASP A 22 -4.00 -21.08 4.31
CA ASP A 22 -4.01 -22.45 3.79
C ASP A 22 -5.04 -22.64 2.64
N MET A 23 -6.04 -21.76 2.56
CA MET A 23 -7.02 -21.69 1.46
C MET A 23 -6.62 -20.71 0.34
N GLY A 24 -5.42 -20.17 0.36
CA GLY A 24 -4.88 -19.30 -0.69
C GLY A 24 -5.30 -17.84 -0.56
N ILE A 25 -5.73 -17.37 0.61
CA ILE A 25 -6.00 -15.95 0.88
C ILE A 25 -4.81 -15.33 1.60
N GLY A 26 -4.20 -14.32 1.00
CA GLY A 26 -3.12 -13.55 1.61
C GLY A 26 -3.53 -12.11 1.88
N MET A 27 -3.04 -11.52 2.97
CA MET A 27 -3.31 -10.13 3.31
C MET A 27 -2.01 -9.36 3.52
N VAL A 28 -1.94 -8.19 2.91
CA VAL A 28 -0.91 -7.17 3.13
C VAL A 28 -1.53 -6.07 3.96
N HIS A 29 -1.01 -5.90 5.16
CA HIS A 29 -1.55 -4.94 6.13
C HIS A 29 -1.06 -3.52 5.86
N GLN A 30 -1.82 -2.52 6.31
CA GLN A 30 -1.46 -1.11 6.25
C GLN A 30 -0.10 -0.80 6.91
N HIS A 31 0.20 -1.48 8.03
CA HIS A 31 1.50 -1.41 8.70
C HIS A 31 2.29 -2.67 8.40
N PHE A 32 3.49 -2.51 7.87
CA PHE A 32 4.34 -3.64 7.50
C PHE A 32 4.70 -4.50 8.70
N MET A 33 4.58 -5.82 8.51
CA MET A 33 4.92 -6.82 9.51
C MET A 33 6.30 -7.43 9.20
N LEU A 34 7.27 -6.57 8.84
CA LEU A 34 8.63 -6.96 8.49
C LEU A 34 9.59 -6.77 9.67
N ILE A 35 10.51 -7.72 9.81
CA ILE A 35 11.57 -7.69 10.83
C ILE A 35 12.77 -6.94 10.25
N GLN A 36 13.02 -5.73 10.74
CA GLN A 36 13.98 -4.78 10.18
C GLN A 36 15.41 -5.33 10.00
N PRO A 37 16.05 -6.03 10.99
CA PRO A 37 17.40 -6.55 10.84
C PRO A 37 17.51 -7.81 9.97
N PHE A 38 16.38 -8.40 9.55
CA PHE A 38 16.38 -9.59 8.70
C PHE A 38 16.52 -9.21 7.23
N THR A 39 17.05 -10.16 6.43
CA THR A 39 17.05 -10.01 4.97
C THR A 39 15.64 -10.13 4.40
N VAL A 40 15.48 -9.68 3.15
CA VAL A 40 14.24 -9.88 2.37
C VAL A 40 13.87 -11.37 2.34
N THR A 41 14.82 -12.24 2.00
CA THR A 41 14.58 -13.69 1.98
C THR A 41 14.12 -14.20 3.33
N ASP A 42 14.83 -13.85 4.42
CA ASP A 42 14.50 -14.35 5.78
C ASP A 42 13.08 -13.88 6.21
N ASN A 43 12.65 -12.65 5.83
CA ASN A 43 11.29 -12.18 6.11
C ASN A 43 10.22 -12.94 5.33
N ILE A 44 10.48 -13.24 4.06
CA ILE A 44 9.50 -13.91 3.18
C ILE A 44 9.25 -15.34 3.64
N ILE A 45 10.32 -16.08 3.98
CA ILE A 45 10.21 -17.49 4.34
C ILE A 45 9.83 -17.74 5.79
N LEU A 46 9.82 -16.73 6.64
CA LEU A 46 9.58 -16.88 8.08
C LEU A 46 8.26 -17.64 8.36
N GLY A 47 8.37 -18.79 9.04
CA GLY A 47 7.26 -19.69 9.36
C GLY A 47 6.84 -20.63 8.24
N VAL A 48 7.56 -20.61 7.09
CA VAL A 48 7.39 -21.56 5.95
C VAL A 48 8.74 -21.89 5.33
N GLU A 49 9.76 -21.98 6.18
CA GLU A 49 11.14 -22.19 5.76
C GLU A 49 11.30 -23.52 5.03
N PRO A 50 11.88 -23.55 3.82
CA PRO A 50 12.28 -24.80 3.20
C PRO A 50 13.41 -25.43 4.00
N VAL A 51 13.33 -26.73 4.23
CA VAL A 51 14.32 -27.46 5.04
C VAL A 51 15.07 -28.49 4.21
N LYS A 52 16.38 -28.63 4.50
CA LYS A 52 17.22 -29.70 3.97
C LYS A 52 17.89 -30.41 5.14
N GLY A 53 17.37 -31.59 5.48
CA GLY A 53 17.76 -32.28 6.69
C GLY A 53 17.31 -31.49 7.94
N LEU A 54 18.26 -31.06 8.77
CA LEU A 54 18.02 -30.32 10.03
C LEU A 54 18.24 -28.78 9.87
N THR A 55 18.51 -28.29 8.68
CA THR A 55 18.82 -26.89 8.43
C THR A 55 17.87 -26.25 7.43
N VAL A 56 17.69 -24.93 7.52
CA VAL A 56 16.96 -24.15 6.52
C VAL A 56 17.72 -24.15 5.21
N ASP A 57 17.05 -24.48 4.10
CA ASP A 57 17.62 -24.38 2.76
C ASP A 57 17.49 -22.95 2.21
N LYS A 58 18.39 -22.08 2.68
CA LYS A 58 18.41 -20.69 2.24
C LYS A 58 18.64 -20.53 0.74
N LYS A 59 19.34 -21.45 0.08
CA LYS A 59 19.60 -21.40 -1.36
C LYS A 59 18.29 -21.54 -2.15
N THR A 60 17.55 -22.61 -1.87
CA THR A 60 16.24 -22.84 -2.52
C THR A 60 15.25 -21.73 -2.21
N ALA A 61 15.25 -21.21 -0.96
CA ALA A 61 14.42 -20.07 -0.58
C ALA A 61 14.72 -18.84 -1.45
N ARG A 62 16.00 -18.47 -1.54
CA ARG A 62 16.48 -17.31 -2.31
C ARG A 62 16.15 -17.44 -3.81
N GLU A 63 16.35 -18.60 -4.39
CA GLU A 63 16.04 -18.88 -5.80
C GLU A 63 14.53 -18.67 -6.07
N LYS A 64 13.66 -19.17 -5.20
CA LYS A 64 12.21 -18.98 -5.33
C LYS A 64 11.78 -17.53 -5.13
N VAL A 65 12.41 -16.78 -4.22
CA VAL A 65 12.15 -15.35 -4.03
C VAL A 65 12.53 -14.56 -5.27
N LEU A 66 13.67 -14.86 -5.89
CA LEU A 66 14.11 -14.24 -7.15
C LEU A 66 13.14 -14.55 -8.29
N GLU A 67 12.75 -15.82 -8.45
CA GLU A 67 11.80 -16.26 -9.48
C GLU A 67 10.49 -15.46 -9.38
N LEU A 68 9.92 -15.34 -8.19
CA LEU A 68 8.69 -14.55 -7.97
C LEU A 68 8.91 -13.06 -8.21
N SER A 69 10.05 -12.51 -7.77
CA SER A 69 10.40 -11.11 -7.99
C SER A 69 10.52 -10.77 -9.47
N GLU A 70 11.14 -11.65 -10.28
CA GLU A 70 11.26 -11.49 -11.71
C GLU A 70 9.90 -11.66 -12.42
N ARG A 71 9.13 -12.70 -12.05
CA ARG A 71 7.81 -12.98 -12.62
C ARG A 71 6.86 -11.79 -12.57
N TYR A 72 6.89 -11.04 -11.45
CA TYR A 72 6.00 -9.89 -11.23
C TYR A 72 6.70 -8.53 -11.35
N ASN A 73 7.92 -8.50 -11.91
CA ASN A 73 8.72 -7.28 -12.12
C ASN A 73 8.92 -6.43 -10.84
N MET A 74 9.14 -7.09 -9.70
CA MET A 74 9.27 -6.40 -8.41
C MET A 74 10.66 -5.85 -8.15
N LYS A 75 11.70 -6.36 -8.84
CA LYS A 75 13.10 -5.88 -8.79
C LYS A 75 13.66 -5.77 -7.37
N ILE A 76 13.56 -6.84 -6.60
CA ILE A 76 14.02 -6.90 -5.21
C ILE A 76 15.35 -7.62 -5.10
N ASP A 77 16.26 -7.10 -4.27
CA ASP A 77 17.46 -7.80 -3.84
C ASP A 77 17.09 -8.72 -2.64
N PRO A 78 17.18 -10.06 -2.80
CA PRO A 78 16.81 -11.01 -1.75
C PRO A 78 17.72 -10.98 -0.53
N ASP A 79 18.93 -10.44 -0.67
CA ASP A 79 19.96 -10.41 0.37
C ASP A 79 20.00 -9.07 1.12
N ALA A 80 19.29 -8.04 0.62
CA ALA A 80 19.18 -6.75 1.28
C ALA A 80 18.45 -6.88 2.63
N LYS A 81 18.86 -6.10 3.64
CA LYS A 81 18.12 -5.99 4.89
C LYS A 81 16.93 -5.07 4.74
N ILE A 82 15.87 -5.32 5.49
CA ILE A 82 14.66 -4.51 5.45
C ILE A 82 14.93 -3.07 5.89
N GLU A 83 15.80 -2.85 6.87
CA GLU A 83 16.19 -1.52 7.35
C GLU A 83 16.91 -0.65 6.30
N ASP A 84 17.48 -1.27 5.25
CA ASP A 84 18.26 -0.61 4.22
C ASP A 84 17.46 -0.30 2.94
N ILE A 85 16.20 -0.76 2.84
CA ILE A 85 15.36 -0.58 1.66
C ILE A 85 14.25 0.45 1.87
N SER A 86 13.80 1.09 0.76
CA SER A 86 12.73 2.09 0.80
C SER A 86 11.38 1.48 1.22
N VAL A 87 10.44 2.34 1.66
CA VAL A 87 9.07 1.95 2.01
C VAL A 87 8.38 1.25 0.84
N GLY A 88 8.56 1.72 -0.39
CA GLY A 88 8.01 1.08 -1.59
C GLY A 88 8.60 -0.31 -1.84
N MET A 89 9.88 -0.52 -1.51
CA MET A 89 10.48 -1.85 -1.58
C MET A 89 9.95 -2.76 -0.47
N GLN A 90 9.76 -2.25 0.76
CA GLN A 90 9.14 -3.01 1.86
C GLN A 90 7.72 -3.46 1.49
N GLN A 91 6.93 -2.62 0.82
CA GLN A 91 5.62 -2.99 0.29
C GLN A 91 5.70 -4.19 -0.67
N ARG A 92 6.67 -4.19 -1.59
CA ARG A 92 6.89 -5.31 -2.52
C ARG A 92 7.29 -6.59 -1.79
N VAL A 93 8.08 -6.49 -0.72
CA VAL A 93 8.44 -7.63 0.13
C VAL A 93 7.20 -8.24 0.80
N GLU A 94 6.28 -7.42 1.32
CA GLU A 94 5.01 -7.91 1.89
C GLU A 94 4.16 -8.64 0.86
N ILE A 95 4.08 -8.12 -0.37
CA ILE A 95 3.37 -8.79 -1.47
C ILE A 95 4.06 -10.12 -1.82
N LEU A 96 5.39 -10.13 -1.96
CA LEU A 96 6.14 -11.36 -2.21
C LEU A 96 5.95 -12.42 -1.11
N LYS A 97 5.87 -11.98 0.15
CA LYS A 97 5.65 -12.86 1.30
C LYS A 97 4.33 -13.64 1.19
N VAL A 98 3.24 -12.98 0.77
CA VAL A 98 1.96 -13.67 0.57
C VAL A 98 1.94 -14.53 -0.69
N LEU A 99 2.62 -14.11 -1.77
CA LEU A 99 2.77 -14.90 -3.00
C LEU A 99 3.63 -16.14 -2.79
N TYR A 100 4.70 -16.05 -2.01
CA TYR A 100 5.56 -17.17 -1.66
C TYR A 100 4.78 -18.29 -0.95
N ARG A 101 3.76 -17.91 -0.17
CA ARG A 101 2.84 -18.82 0.52
C ARG A 101 1.73 -19.37 -0.38
N GLY A 102 1.70 -18.97 -1.66
CA GLY A 102 0.75 -19.49 -2.65
C GLY A 102 -0.61 -18.80 -2.64
N ALA A 103 -0.68 -17.51 -2.26
CA ALA A 103 -1.94 -16.77 -2.30
C ALA A 103 -2.48 -16.65 -3.74
N ASP A 104 -3.79 -16.94 -3.89
CA ASP A 104 -4.57 -16.73 -5.11
C ASP A 104 -5.49 -15.51 -4.99
N VAL A 105 -5.90 -15.18 -3.76
CA VAL A 105 -6.63 -13.96 -3.43
C VAL A 105 -5.76 -13.09 -2.53
N LEU A 106 -5.46 -11.87 -2.97
CA LEU A 106 -4.67 -10.90 -2.20
C LEU A 106 -5.57 -9.77 -1.69
N ILE A 107 -5.54 -9.52 -0.40
CA ILE A 107 -6.19 -8.37 0.23
C ILE A 107 -5.09 -7.34 0.52
N LEU A 108 -5.20 -6.16 -0.07
CA LEU A 108 -4.27 -5.06 0.12
C LEU A 108 -4.97 -3.94 0.91
N ASP A 109 -4.54 -3.72 2.14
CA ASP A 109 -5.15 -2.73 3.04
C ASP A 109 -4.36 -1.42 3.03
N GLU A 110 -4.93 -0.38 2.41
CA GLU A 110 -4.31 0.94 2.18
C GLU A 110 -2.85 0.88 1.71
N PRO A 111 -2.54 0.12 0.65
CA PRO A 111 -1.16 -0.22 0.29
C PRO A 111 -0.32 0.96 -0.18
N THR A 112 -0.93 2.12 -0.40
CA THR A 112 -0.26 3.31 -0.95
C THR A 112 -0.11 4.44 0.07
N ALA A 113 -0.50 4.22 1.33
CA ALA A 113 -0.55 5.29 2.35
C ALA A 113 0.78 6.04 2.55
N SER A 114 1.90 5.33 2.41
CA SER A 114 3.26 5.87 2.65
C SER A 114 4.14 5.86 1.40
N LEU A 115 3.56 5.72 0.20
CA LEU A 115 4.28 5.63 -1.06
C LEU A 115 4.36 6.98 -1.77
N THR A 116 5.48 7.21 -2.45
CA THR A 116 5.63 8.30 -3.42
C THR A 116 4.78 8.04 -4.67
N PRO A 117 4.46 9.09 -5.47
CA PRO A 117 3.71 8.90 -6.72
C PRO A 117 4.34 7.85 -7.65
N GLN A 118 5.65 7.83 -7.78
CA GLN A 118 6.38 6.86 -8.62
C GLN A 118 6.28 5.43 -8.08
N GLU A 119 6.31 5.27 -6.75
CA GLU A 119 6.13 3.96 -6.12
C GLU A 119 4.69 3.45 -6.26
N ILE A 120 3.69 4.36 -6.26
CA ILE A 120 2.28 4.03 -6.53
C ILE A 120 2.12 3.50 -7.96
N GLU A 121 2.70 4.17 -8.95
CA GLU A 121 2.68 3.69 -10.34
C GLU A 121 3.28 2.28 -10.44
N GLY A 122 4.44 2.05 -9.83
CA GLY A 122 5.07 0.74 -9.80
C GLY A 122 4.21 -0.34 -9.08
N LEU A 123 3.46 0.04 -8.03
CA LEU A 123 2.52 -0.87 -7.37
C LEU A 123 1.33 -1.22 -8.28
N MET A 124 0.80 -0.24 -9.02
CA MET A 124 -0.29 -0.48 -9.97
C MET A 124 0.13 -1.44 -11.08
N GLU A 125 1.36 -1.32 -11.60
CA GLU A 125 1.92 -2.29 -12.56
C GLU A 125 2.00 -3.71 -11.97
N ILE A 126 2.43 -3.84 -10.71
CA ILE A 126 2.47 -5.13 -10.02
C ILE A 126 1.06 -5.74 -9.91
N ILE A 127 0.07 -4.93 -9.51
CA ILE A 127 -1.33 -5.36 -9.44
C ILE A 127 -1.83 -5.85 -10.80
N GLN A 128 -1.54 -5.14 -11.88
CA GLN A 128 -1.91 -5.56 -13.24
C GLN A 128 -1.23 -6.88 -13.64
N ASN A 129 0.05 -7.06 -13.33
CA ASN A 129 0.76 -8.31 -13.61
C ASN A 129 0.17 -9.49 -12.82
N LEU A 130 -0.20 -9.28 -11.56
CA LEU A 130 -0.84 -10.29 -10.72
C LEU A 130 -2.22 -10.70 -11.27
N THR A 131 -3.04 -9.74 -11.68
CA THR A 131 -4.37 -10.02 -12.26
C THR A 131 -4.25 -10.69 -13.63
N ALA A 132 -3.28 -10.31 -14.45
CA ALA A 132 -2.99 -10.97 -15.71
C ALA A 132 -2.54 -12.44 -15.53
N ASP A 133 -1.91 -12.76 -14.39
CA ASP A 133 -1.54 -14.12 -13.97
C ASP A 133 -2.70 -14.88 -13.28
N GLY A 134 -3.91 -14.32 -13.29
CA GLY A 134 -5.13 -14.94 -12.75
C GLY A 134 -5.33 -14.79 -11.24
N LYS A 135 -4.56 -13.93 -10.57
CA LYS A 135 -4.78 -13.62 -9.15
C LYS A 135 -5.97 -12.67 -8.98
N SER A 136 -6.72 -12.85 -7.91
CA SER A 136 -7.80 -11.94 -7.52
C SER A 136 -7.30 -10.96 -6.47
N ILE A 137 -7.66 -9.66 -6.61
CA ILE A 137 -7.20 -8.64 -5.68
C ILE A 137 -8.39 -7.91 -5.07
N ILE A 138 -8.37 -7.76 -3.75
CA ILE A 138 -9.27 -6.90 -2.99
C ILE A 138 -8.43 -5.72 -2.50
N LEU A 139 -8.67 -4.54 -3.09
CA LEU A 139 -7.98 -3.31 -2.72
C LEU A 139 -8.87 -2.51 -1.76
N ILE A 140 -8.40 -2.29 -0.53
CA ILE A 140 -9.05 -1.42 0.43
C ILE A 140 -8.34 -0.07 0.37
N THR A 141 -9.06 0.97 -0.06
CA THR A 141 -8.51 2.33 -0.16
C THR A 141 -9.62 3.38 -0.09
N HIS A 142 -9.25 4.57 0.33
CA HIS A 142 -10.11 5.76 0.27
C HIS A 142 -9.69 6.73 -0.85
N LYS A 143 -8.68 6.39 -1.63
CA LYS A 143 -8.13 7.22 -2.71
C LYS A 143 -8.82 6.86 -4.03
N LEU A 144 -9.68 7.75 -4.51
CA LEU A 144 -10.53 7.51 -5.69
C LEU A 144 -9.72 7.23 -6.96
N LYS A 145 -8.58 7.91 -7.14
CA LYS A 145 -7.69 7.68 -8.29
C LYS A 145 -7.16 6.26 -8.37
N GLU A 146 -6.90 5.63 -7.24
CA GLU A 146 -6.44 4.23 -7.19
C GLU A 146 -7.55 3.28 -7.62
N ILE A 147 -8.79 3.53 -7.16
CA ILE A 147 -9.97 2.75 -7.54
C ILE A 147 -10.19 2.85 -9.05
N THR A 148 -10.20 4.07 -9.59
CA THR A 148 -10.45 4.29 -11.03
C THR A 148 -9.33 3.76 -11.93
N ALA A 149 -8.09 3.67 -11.43
CA ALA A 149 -6.94 3.20 -12.19
C ALA A 149 -6.78 1.66 -12.20
N SER A 150 -7.30 0.95 -11.19
CA SER A 150 -6.94 -0.45 -11.00
C SER A 150 -8.11 -1.42 -10.77
N SER A 151 -9.32 -0.92 -10.51
CA SER A 151 -10.41 -1.79 -10.07
C SER A 151 -11.50 -1.95 -11.15
N ASP A 152 -12.04 -3.16 -11.30
CA ASP A 152 -13.19 -3.43 -12.17
C ASP A 152 -14.50 -3.03 -11.49
N GLN A 153 -14.60 -3.26 -10.18
CA GLN A 153 -15.78 -2.98 -9.37
C GLN A 153 -15.37 -2.30 -8.06
N CYS A 154 -16.24 -1.43 -7.58
CA CYS A 154 -16.07 -0.76 -6.29
C CYS A 154 -17.29 -1.02 -5.41
N THR A 155 -17.05 -1.59 -4.22
CA THR A 155 -18.05 -1.74 -3.16
C THR A 155 -17.86 -0.64 -2.13
N ILE A 156 -18.89 0.16 -1.90
CA ILE A 156 -18.85 1.28 -0.97
C ILE A 156 -19.47 0.88 0.36
N ILE A 157 -18.71 1.07 1.43
CA ILE A 157 -19.13 0.90 2.83
C ILE A 157 -19.04 2.26 3.52
N ARG A 158 -20.11 2.66 4.19
CA ARG A 158 -20.17 3.91 4.95
C ARG A 158 -20.80 3.70 6.30
N GLN A 159 -20.10 4.10 7.37
CA GLN A 159 -20.58 3.92 8.76
C GLN A 159 -21.01 2.48 9.08
N GLY A 160 -20.24 1.50 8.60
CA GLY A 160 -20.52 0.08 8.79
C GLY A 160 -21.67 -0.47 7.94
N LYS A 161 -22.24 0.32 7.03
CA LYS A 161 -23.36 -0.10 6.16
C LYS A 161 -22.89 -0.26 4.73
N TYR A 162 -23.37 -1.32 4.07
CA TYR A 162 -23.26 -1.49 2.63
C TYR A 162 -24.10 -0.42 1.92
N ILE A 163 -23.50 0.36 1.03
CA ILE A 163 -24.15 1.41 0.25
C ILE A 163 -24.50 0.91 -1.16
N GLY A 164 -23.59 0.16 -1.76
CA GLY A 164 -23.76 -0.38 -3.11
C GLY A 164 -22.46 -0.88 -3.69
N THR A 165 -22.56 -1.64 -4.78
CA THR A 165 -21.46 -2.05 -5.63
C THR A 165 -21.70 -1.50 -7.04
N VAL A 166 -20.69 -0.86 -7.62
CA VAL A 166 -20.74 -0.26 -8.95
C VAL A 166 -19.59 -0.78 -9.81
N LYS A 167 -19.77 -0.85 -11.10
CA LYS A 167 -18.67 -1.03 -12.04
C LYS A 167 -17.92 0.30 -12.16
N VAL A 168 -16.61 0.26 -12.04
CA VAL A 168 -15.78 1.47 -12.07
C VAL A 168 -15.87 2.17 -13.43
N ALA A 169 -16.04 1.43 -14.52
CA ALA A 169 -16.22 1.98 -15.85
C ALA A 169 -17.51 2.81 -16.03
N ASP A 170 -18.51 2.64 -15.16
CA ASP A 170 -19.82 3.29 -15.26
C ASP A 170 -19.94 4.56 -14.38
N VAL A 171 -18.90 4.88 -13.59
CA VAL A 171 -18.90 5.97 -12.60
C VAL A 171 -17.64 6.82 -12.69
N ASN A 172 -17.72 8.05 -12.21
CA ASN A 172 -16.57 8.96 -12.09
C ASN A 172 -16.19 9.18 -10.61
N GLU A 173 -15.07 9.86 -10.36
CA GLU A 173 -14.57 10.13 -8.98
C GLU A 173 -15.60 10.91 -8.13
N ASN A 174 -16.40 11.82 -8.73
CA ASN A 174 -17.40 12.58 -7.99
C ASN A 174 -18.56 11.67 -7.54
N ASP A 175 -18.99 10.74 -8.39
CA ASP A 175 -20.04 9.78 -8.06
C ASP A 175 -19.59 8.89 -6.90
N LEU A 176 -18.37 8.36 -6.96
CA LEU A 176 -17.78 7.55 -5.88
C LEU A 176 -17.68 8.37 -4.58
N ALA A 177 -17.20 9.62 -4.65
CA ALA A 177 -17.10 10.50 -3.50
C ALA A 177 -18.48 10.76 -2.86
N ALA A 178 -19.50 11.04 -3.68
CA ALA A 178 -20.86 11.27 -3.20
C ALA A 178 -21.42 10.02 -2.48
N MET A 179 -21.18 8.83 -3.02
CA MET A 179 -21.58 7.58 -2.37
C MET A 179 -20.86 7.34 -1.04
N MET A 180 -19.55 7.64 -0.98
CA MET A 180 -18.73 7.49 0.23
C MET A 180 -19.14 8.48 1.33
N VAL A 181 -19.36 9.76 0.98
CA VAL A 181 -19.69 10.82 1.95
C VAL A 181 -21.19 10.89 2.24
N GLY A 182 -22.03 10.54 1.27
CA GLY A 182 -23.49 10.55 1.38
C GLY A 182 -24.15 11.90 1.08
N ARG A 183 -23.42 12.78 0.43
CA ARG A 183 -23.86 14.08 -0.11
C ARG A 183 -22.98 14.44 -1.29
N ASP A 184 -23.47 15.33 -2.14
CA ASP A 184 -22.65 15.86 -3.21
C ASP A 184 -21.37 16.52 -2.64
N VAL A 185 -20.23 16.12 -3.19
CA VAL A 185 -18.92 16.62 -2.77
C VAL A 185 -18.43 17.62 -3.81
N ASN A 186 -18.30 18.88 -3.40
CA ASN A 186 -17.61 19.88 -4.21
C ASN A 186 -16.14 19.91 -3.80
N PHE A 187 -15.24 19.42 -4.65
CA PHE A 187 -13.79 19.47 -4.42
C PHE A 187 -13.19 20.87 -4.61
N LYS A 188 -13.97 21.82 -5.14
CA LYS A 188 -13.53 23.22 -5.23
C LYS A 188 -13.81 23.91 -3.91
N VAL A 189 -12.76 24.35 -3.24
CA VAL A 189 -12.87 25.23 -2.09
C VAL A 189 -13.19 26.64 -2.61
N ASP A 190 -14.33 27.18 -2.21
CA ASP A 190 -14.72 28.55 -2.52
C ASP A 190 -13.91 29.50 -1.63
N LYS A 191 -12.65 29.71 -2.02
CA LYS A 191 -11.73 30.58 -1.30
C LYS A 191 -11.95 32.00 -1.78
N LYS A 192 -12.40 32.89 -0.86
CA LYS A 192 -12.44 34.32 -1.16
C LYS A 192 -11.00 34.80 -1.37
N GLU A 193 -10.81 35.61 -2.41
CA GLU A 193 -9.56 36.33 -2.58
C GLU A 193 -9.32 37.21 -1.34
N GLN A 194 -8.17 37.01 -0.72
CA GLN A 194 -7.76 37.77 0.44
C GLN A 194 -6.34 38.28 0.20
N GLU A 195 -6.13 39.57 0.38
CA GLU A 195 -4.79 40.14 0.32
C GLU A 195 -3.96 39.64 1.55
N ALA A 196 -2.75 39.18 1.26
CA ALA A 196 -1.83 38.76 2.29
C ALA A 196 -1.35 39.98 3.08
N GLY A 197 -1.52 39.92 4.41
CA GLY A 197 -1.11 41.00 5.33
C GLY A 197 0.40 40.98 5.64
N GLU A 198 0.74 41.47 6.85
CA GLU A 198 2.10 41.48 7.37
C GLU A 198 2.67 40.04 7.56
N VAL A 199 3.99 39.89 7.49
CA VAL A 199 4.68 38.63 7.79
C VAL A 199 4.49 38.31 9.29
N VAL A 200 3.93 37.13 9.58
CA VAL A 200 3.66 36.65 10.95
C VAL A 200 4.61 35.52 11.37
N LEU A 201 5.23 34.83 10.40
CA LEU A 201 6.27 33.86 10.59
C LEU A 201 7.35 34.07 9.54
N ASP A 202 8.59 34.21 9.96
CA ASP A 202 9.75 34.36 9.08
C ASP A 202 10.85 33.40 9.56
N VAL A 203 11.08 32.37 8.77
CA VAL A 203 12.05 31.32 9.04
C VAL A 203 13.17 31.49 8.02
N LYS A 204 14.43 31.62 8.51
CA LYS A 204 15.58 31.85 7.64
C LYS A 204 16.69 30.86 7.92
N ASP A 205 17.26 30.34 6.87
CA ASP A 205 18.49 29.57 6.85
C ASP A 205 18.51 28.42 7.87
N ILE A 206 17.42 27.63 7.93
CA ILE A 206 17.34 26.47 8.83
C ILE A 206 18.12 25.31 8.25
N HIS A 207 19.03 24.78 9.07
CA HIS A 207 19.77 23.55 8.84
C HIS A 207 19.38 22.50 9.89
N ALA A 208 19.18 21.26 9.47
CA ALA A 208 18.94 20.15 10.38
C ALA A 208 19.60 18.86 9.87
N LYS A 209 20.01 18.02 10.82
CA LYS A 209 20.59 16.69 10.54
C LYS A 209 19.71 15.60 11.17
N ASP A 210 19.65 14.45 10.52
CA ASP A 210 19.01 13.27 11.09
C ASP A 210 19.90 12.62 12.19
N TYR A 211 19.40 11.54 12.78
CA TYR A 211 20.13 10.79 13.83
C TYR A 211 21.43 10.14 13.34
N ARG A 212 21.63 10.03 12.02
CA ARG A 212 22.84 9.52 11.37
C ARG A 212 23.85 10.63 11.05
N GLY A 213 23.47 11.90 11.31
CA GLY A 213 24.30 13.06 10.99
C GLY A 213 24.18 13.53 9.53
N VAL A 214 23.27 12.96 8.76
CA VAL A 214 23.00 13.39 7.38
C VAL A 214 22.16 14.67 7.40
N GLU A 215 22.59 15.68 6.63
CA GLU A 215 21.87 16.94 6.51
C GLU A 215 20.56 16.74 5.74
N ILE A 216 19.43 16.93 6.43
CA ILE A 216 18.08 16.77 5.88
C ILE A 216 17.42 18.11 5.53
N LEU A 217 17.85 19.19 6.15
CA LEU A 217 17.50 20.57 5.77
C LEU A 217 18.78 21.37 5.58
N ASN A 218 18.87 22.06 4.46
CA ASN A 218 20.04 22.86 4.10
C ASN A 218 19.58 24.23 3.61
N GLY A 219 19.57 25.23 4.51
CA GLY A 219 19.25 26.61 4.16
C GLY A 219 17.76 26.84 3.86
N LEU A 220 16.85 26.15 4.58
CA LEU A 220 15.41 26.31 4.38
C LEU A 220 14.93 27.70 4.78
N ASN A 221 14.22 28.37 3.85
CA ASN A 221 13.59 29.66 4.08
C ASN A 221 12.08 29.55 3.84
N ILE A 222 11.27 29.98 4.81
CA ILE A 222 9.80 30.03 4.70
C ILE A 222 9.31 31.29 5.37
N SER A 223 8.41 32.02 4.71
CA SER A 223 7.67 33.11 5.34
C SER A 223 6.15 32.88 5.19
N VAL A 224 5.39 33.24 6.24
CA VAL A 224 3.93 33.17 6.21
C VAL A 224 3.38 34.55 6.59
N ARG A 225 2.42 35.01 5.81
CA ARG A 225 1.73 36.30 6.03
C ARG A 225 0.37 36.10 6.68
N ARG A 226 -0.12 37.11 7.35
CA ARG A 226 -1.47 37.12 7.94
C ARG A 226 -2.54 36.85 6.86
N GLY A 227 -3.39 35.86 7.09
CA GLY A 227 -4.44 35.48 6.14
C GLY A 227 -3.97 34.65 4.94
N GLU A 228 -2.67 34.31 4.90
CA GLU A 228 -2.09 33.44 3.87
C GLU A 228 -2.16 31.96 4.28
N ILE A 229 -2.33 31.07 3.30
CA ILE A 229 -2.15 29.61 3.46
C ILE A 229 -0.93 29.23 2.65
N VAL A 230 0.12 28.78 3.34
CA VAL A 230 1.35 28.26 2.70
C VAL A 230 1.31 26.75 2.68
N GLY A 231 1.44 26.17 1.49
CA GLY A 231 1.59 24.71 1.31
C GLY A 231 3.05 24.28 1.41
N LEU A 232 3.34 23.25 2.18
CA LEU A 232 4.64 22.58 2.20
C LEU A 232 4.48 21.24 1.46
N ALA A 233 5.33 21.01 0.45
CA ALA A 233 5.41 19.76 -0.29
C ALA A 233 6.84 19.25 -0.27
N GLY A 234 6.99 17.95 -0.08
CA GLY A 234 8.29 17.29 -0.05
C GLY A 234 8.14 15.78 0.12
N VAL A 235 9.17 15.04 -0.18
CA VAL A 235 9.31 13.58 0.02
C VAL A 235 10.62 13.29 0.75
#